data_4be0e9e2741aa41e6eec07aa364bc26b
#
_entry.id   4be0e9e2741aa41e6eec07aa364bc26b
#
_cell.length_a   1.000
_cell.length_b   1.000
_cell.length_c   1.000
_cell.angle_alpha   90.00
_cell.angle_beta   90.00
_cell.angle_gamma   90.00
#
_symmetry.space_group_name_H-M   'P 1'
#
loop_
_entity.id
_entity.type
_entity.pdbx_description
1 polymer ?
#
loop_
_entity_poly.entity_id
_entity_poly.type
_entity_poly.pdbx_seq_one_letter_code
_entity_poly.pdbx_strand_id
1 'polypeptide(L)'
;GDEEGLIFVVLGGDDPGIITWVPSVLEKAKKTGMALLNDNSLIDLSLNEIPKGKSILEPISEEEIKKFDNYKLDQLEKFICKNNENSKQVNKINDNFDLIQILGNKFENKEYAPLINQDTGFNLSILKCNKGQITNLKFEKPTILFSRTGKWEIMIDDFQCILNPKDTISIPINSNVNIKINEQEDCYLNCVTQI
;
A
#
# COMPACT_ATOMS: atom_id res chain seq x y z
N GLY A 1 -3.95 13.88 -19.26
CA GLY A 1 -2.80 14.63 -18.83
C GLY A 1 -1.56 13.79 -19.00
N ASP A 2 -0.52 14.42 -19.49
CA ASP A 2 0.76 13.76 -19.82
C ASP A 2 1.69 13.66 -18.58
N GLU A 3 1.13 13.74 -17.37
CA GLU A 3 1.90 13.60 -16.14
C GLU A 3 1.92 12.13 -15.69
N GLU A 4 3.10 11.63 -15.37
CA GLU A 4 3.26 10.30 -14.76
C GLU A 4 2.55 10.25 -13.42
N GLY A 5 1.54 9.40 -13.31
CA GLY A 5 0.86 9.09 -12.05
C GLY A 5 1.58 7.94 -11.32
N LEU A 6 1.82 8.09 -10.02
CA LEU A 6 2.27 7.01 -9.16
C LEU A 6 1.09 6.47 -8.36
N ILE A 7 0.81 5.17 -8.50
CA ILE A 7 -0.15 4.45 -7.65
C ILE A 7 0.65 3.52 -6.74
N PHE A 8 0.52 3.73 -5.43
CA PHE A 8 1.07 2.83 -4.42
C PHE A 8 -0.08 2.00 -3.86
N VAL A 9 -0.02 0.69 -4.08
CA VAL A 9 -1.07 -0.26 -3.65
C VAL A 9 -0.51 -1.15 -2.56
N VAL A 10 -1.21 -1.24 -1.45
CA VAL A 10 -0.92 -2.18 -0.36
C VAL A 10 -2.07 -3.16 -0.27
N LEU A 11 -1.75 -4.43 -0.41
CA LEU A 11 -2.69 -5.54 -0.20
C LEU A 11 -2.33 -6.20 1.12
N GLY A 12 -3.21 -6.08 2.11
CA GLY A 12 -3.03 -6.65 3.44
C GLY A 12 -4.07 -7.72 3.72
N GLY A 13 -3.67 -8.78 4.43
CA GLY A 13 -4.54 -9.84 4.88
C GLY A 13 -4.09 -11.23 4.40
N ASP A 14 -4.44 -12.25 5.18
CA ASP A 14 -4.15 -13.65 4.89
C ASP A 14 -5.14 -14.23 3.85
N ASP A 15 -6.29 -13.58 3.68
CA ASP A 15 -7.29 -13.92 2.67
C ASP A 15 -7.29 -12.83 1.59
N PRO A 16 -6.75 -13.11 0.40
CA PRO A 16 -6.78 -12.17 -0.72
C PRO A 16 -8.21 -11.91 -1.22
N GLY A 17 -9.19 -12.58 -0.65
CA GLY A 17 -10.58 -12.53 -1.11
C GLY A 17 -10.78 -13.21 -2.46
N ILE A 18 -11.98 -13.10 -2.98
CA ILE A 18 -12.31 -13.58 -4.33
C ILE A 18 -11.97 -12.46 -5.30
N ILE A 19 -10.98 -12.69 -6.17
CA ILE A 19 -10.71 -11.77 -7.28
C ILE A 19 -11.77 -12.06 -8.35
N THR A 20 -12.64 -11.09 -8.56
CA THR A 20 -13.63 -11.14 -9.63
C THR A 20 -13.32 -10.10 -10.69
N TRP A 21 -13.56 -10.46 -11.93
CA TRP A 21 -13.34 -9.57 -13.05
C TRP A 21 -14.67 -9.11 -13.62
N VAL A 22 -14.79 -7.82 -13.87
CA VAL A 22 -16.00 -7.30 -14.52
C VAL A 22 -16.16 -7.88 -15.93
N PRO A 23 -17.38 -8.17 -16.37
CA PRO A 23 -17.65 -8.82 -17.68
C PRO A 23 -16.93 -8.16 -18.85
N SER A 24 -16.86 -6.83 -18.87
CA SER A 24 -16.20 -6.08 -19.94
C SER A 24 -14.70 -6.34 -20.07
N VAL A 25 -14.02 -6.68 -18.96
CA VAL A 25 -12.59 -7.03 -18.96
C VAL A 25 -12.41 -8.44 -19.52
N LEU A 26 -13.24 -9.38 -19.11
CA LEU A 26 -13.21 -10.76 -19.64
C LEU A 26 -13.52 -10.81 -21.14
N GLU A 27 -14.48 -10.00 -21.61
CA GLU A 27 -14.78 -9.87 -23.04
C GLU A 27 -13.60 -9.28 -23.84
N LYS A 28 -12.92 -8.27 -23.29
CA LYS A 28 -11.72 -7.71 -23.94
C LYS A 28 -10.61 -8.76 -24.02
N ALA A 29 -10.35 -9.49 -22.95
CA ALA A 29 -9.38 -10.57 -22.92
C ALA A 29 -9.70 -11.63 -23.99
N LYS A 30 -10.94 -12.07 -24.07
CA LYS A 30 -11.40 -13.04 -25.07
C LYS A 30 -11.17 -12.57 -26.51
N LYS A 31 -11.38 -11.27 -26.80
CA LYS A 31 -11.13 -10.69 -28.13
C LYS A 31 -9.65 -10.75 -28.54
N THR A 32 -8.74 -10.79 -27.58
CA THR A 32 -7.30 -10.91 -27.82
C THR A 32 -6.79 -12.34 -27.72
N GLY A 33 -7.68 -13.33 -27.63
CA GLY A 33 -7.31 -14.74 -27.47
C GLY A 33 -6.92 -15.14 -26.05
N MET A 34 -7.02 -14.21 -25.10
CA MET A 34 -6.70 -14.47 -23.70
C MET A 34 -7.92 -14.94 -22.92
N ALA A 35 -7.71 -15.86 -21.99
CA ALA A 35 -8.76 -16.27 -21.03
C ALA A 35 -8.18 -16.32 -19.61
N LEU A 36 -9.03 -15.97 -18.65
CA LEU A 36 -8.75 -16.17 -17.23
C LEU A 36 -9.34 -17.52 -16.83
N LEU A 37 -8.56 -18.32 -16.10
CA LEU A 37 -9.03 -19.62 -15.60
C LEU A 37 -9.59 -19.51 -14.19
N ASN A 38 -10.32 -20.51 -13.75
CA ASN A 38 -10.96 -20.59 -12.43
C ASN A 38 -10.00 -20.56 -11.23
N ASP A 39 -8.70 -20.70 -11.47
CA ASP A 39 -7.63 -20.52 -10.49
C ASP A 39 -6.93 -19.14 -10.60
N ASN A 40 -7.54 -18.20 -11.33
CA ASN A 40 -7.01 -16.87 -11.65
C ASN A 40 -5.73 -16.84 -12.50
N SER A 41 -5.31 -17.96 -13.07
CA SER A 41 -4.23 -17.96 -14.06
C SER A 41 -4.71 -17.47 -15.43
N LEU A 42 -3.84 -16.73 -16.13
CA LEU A 42 -4.12 -16.24 -17.48
C LEU A 42 -3.55 -17.22 -18.50
N ILE A 43 -4.30 -17.51 -19.56
CA ILE A 43 -3.88 -18.39 -20.66
C ILE A 43 -4.13 -17.71 -22.00
N ASP A 44 -3.21 -17.90 -22.93
CA ASP A 44 -3.38 -17.57 -24.36
C ASP A 44 -3.93 -18.80 -25.08
N LEU A 45 -5.21 -18.75 -25.45
CA LEU A 45 -5.92 -19.83 -26.15
C LEU A 45 -5.50 -19.98 -27.62
N SER A 46 -4.79 -19.01 -28.17
CA SER A 46 -4.22 -19.13 -29.51
C SER A 46 -2.98 -20.01 -29.55
N LEU A 47 -2.31 -20.17 -28.41
CA LEU A 47 -1.04 -20.89 -28.27
C LEU A 47 -1.14 -22.14 -27.39
N ASN A 48 -2.15 -22.23 -26.52
CA ASN A 48 -2.25 -23.25 -25.51
C ASN A 48 -3.67 -23.82 -25.38
N GLU A 49 -3.76 -25.09 -25.03
CA GLU A 49 -5.02 -25.71 -24.60
C GLU A 49 -5.26 -25.50 -23.11
N ILE A 50 -6.55 -25.50 -22.70
CA ILE A 50 -6.90 -25.37 -21.27
C ILE A 50 -6.36 -26.58 -20.52
N PRO A 51 -5.56 -26.38 -19.46
CA PRO A 51 -4.99 -27.47 -18.68
C PRO A 51 -6.09 -28.36 -18.09
N LYS A 52 -5.82 -29.67 -18.01
CA LYS A 52 -6.76 -30.64 -17.44
C LYS A 52 -7.18 -30.25 -16.03
N GLY A 53 -8.48 -30.25 -15.80
CA GLY A 53 -9.08 -29.88 -14.51
C GLY A 53 -9.25 -28.39 -14.26
N LYS A 54 -8.93 -27.56 -15.25
CA LYS A 54 -9.23 -26.11 -15.22
C LYS A 54 -10.35 -25.78 -16.19
N SER A 55 -11.02 -24.67 -15.93
CA SER A 55 -12.07 -24.09 -16.78
C SER A 55 -11.88 -22.59 -16.93
N ILE A 56 -12.44 -22.02 -17.97
CA ILE A 56 -12.47 -20.55 -18.11
C ILE A 56 -13.34 -19.99 -16.99
N LEU A 57 -12.87 -18.92 -16.36
CA LEU A 57 -13.60 -18.22 -15.32
C LEU A 57 -14.83 -17.55 -15.93
N GLU A 58 -16.00 -17.88 -15.42
CA GLU A 58 -17.25 -17.24 -15.82
C GLU A 58 -17.34 -15.83 -15.20
N PRO A 59 -17.90 -14.86 -15.93
CA PRO A 59 -18.10 -13.53 -15.37
C PRO A 59 -19.05 -13.58 -14.17
N ILE A 60 -18.80 -12.74 -13.19
CA ILE A 60 -19.71 -12.56 -12.06
C ILE A 60 -21.09 -12.14 -12.54
N SER A 61 -22.12 -12.74 -11.98
CA SER A 61 -23.51 -12.42 -12.33
C SER A 61 -23.91 -11.04 -11.79
N GLU A 62 -24.89 -10.40 -12.44
CA GLU A 62 -25.44 -9.13 -11.95
C GLU A 62 -26.05 -9.25 -10.56
N GLU A 63 -26.57 -10.42 -10.17
CA GLU A 63 -27.11 -10.69 -8.85
C GLU A 63 -26.01 -10.72 -7.79
N GLU A 64 -24.85 -11.27 -8.13
CA GLU A 64 -23.69 -11.27 -7.26
C GLU A 64 -23.08 -9.87 -7.15
N ILE A 65 -23.00 -9.10 -8.24
CA ILE A 65 -22.54 -7.70 -8.23
C ILE A 65 -23.41 -6.84 -7.30
N LYS A 66 -24.73 -7.08 -7.29
CA LYS A 66 -25.65 -6.35 -6.39
C LYS A 66 -25.45 -6.65 -4.91
N LYS A 67 -24.77 -7.75 -4.56
CA LYS A 67 -24.44 -8.09 -3.16
C LYS A 67 -23.23 -7.33 -2.62
N PHE A 68 -22.41 -6.75 -3.50
CA PHE A 68 -21.31 -5.91 -3.06
C PHE A 68 -21.84 -4.61 -2.44
N ASP A 69 -21.17 -4.17 -1.38
CA ASP A 69 -21.50 -2.91 -0.72
C ASP A 69 -21.32 -1.75 -1.71
N ASN A 70 -22.44 -1.11 -2.04
CA ASN A 70 -22.43 0.11 -2.84
C ASN A 70 -22.33 1.30 -1.90
N TYR A 71 -21.13 1.82 -1.73
CA TYR A 71 -20.93 3.06 -0.98
C TYR A 71 -21.44 4.25 -1.80
N LYS A 72 -22.25 5.10 -1.18
CA LYS A 72 -22.59 6.42 -1.76
C LYS A 72 -21.37 7.32 -1.72
N LEU A 73 -21.33 8.33 -2.61
CA LEU A 73 -20.20 9.27 -2.70
C LEU A 73 -19.88 9.95 -1.38
N ASP A 74 -20.90 10.33 -0.61
CA ASP A 74 -20.74 10.92 0.73
C ASP A 74 -20.15 9.96 1.76
N GLN A 75 -20.33 8.65 1.57
CA GLN A 75 -19.72 7.62 2.41
C GLN A 75 -18.27 7.36 2.04
N LEU A 76 -17.88 7.61 0.79
CA LEU A 76 -16.49 7.41 0.32
C LEU A 76 -15.53 8.46 0.90
N GLU A 77 -16.01 9.66 1.24
CA GLU A 77 -15.16 10.73 1.77
C GLU A 77 -14.38 10.31 3.02
N LYS A 78 -14.97 9.47 3.87
CA LYS A 78 -14.30 8.95 5.09
C LYS A 78 -13.12 8.01 4.81
N PHE A 79 -13.00 7.49 3.58
CA PHE A 79 -11.90 6.62 3.14
C PHE A 79 -10.86 7.38 2.30
N ILE A 80 -11.04 8.69 2.10
CA ILE A 80 -10.16 9.52 1.30
C ILE A 80 -9.37 10.43 2.22
N CYS A 81 -8.05 10.29 2.21
CA CYS A 81 -7.14 11.23 2.85
C CYS A 81 -6.50 12.11 1.78
N LYS A 82 -6.88 13.38 1.74
CA LYS A 82 -6.31 14.36 0.81
C LYS A 82 -4.99 14.91 1.35
N ASN A 83 -4.06 15.19 0.46
CA ASN A 83 -2.72 15.65 0.82
C ASN A 83 -2.72 16.95 1.68
N ASN A 84 -3.69 17.83 1.45
CA ASN A 84 -3.85 19.07 2.22
C ASN A 84 -4.42 18.85 3.65
N GLU A 85 -5.02 17.70 3.93
CA GLU A 85 -5.56 17.35 5.24
C GLU A 85 -4.48 16.75 6.15
N ASN A 86 -3.40 16.22 5.57
CA ASN A 86 -2.28 15.63 6.29
C ASN A 86 -1.58 16.62 7.23
N SER A 87 -1.71 17.92 6.96
CA SER A 87 -1.12 18.97 7.80
C SER A 87 -1.80 19.13 9.17
N LYS A 88 -2.98 18.54 9.38
CA LYS A 88 -3.77 18.74 10.61
C LYS A 88 -3.45 17.74 11.73
N GLN A 89 -2.76 16.61 11.40
CA GLN A 89 -2.45 15.55 12.37
C GLN A 89 -0.99 15.12 12.23
N VAL A 90 -0.10 16.09 12.34
CA VAL A 90 1.34 15.83 12.30
C VAL A 90 1.83 15.59 13.71
N ASN A 91 2.41 14.42 13.94
CA ASN A 91 3.07 14.06 15.18
C ASN A 91 4.58 14.21 14.99
N LYS A 92 5.24 14.88 15.91
CA LYS A 92 6.69 15.01 15.86
C LYS A 92 7.35 13.82 16.53
N ILE A 93 8.15 13.08 15.77
CA ILE A 93 9.05 12.06 16.36
C ILE A 93 10.23 12.75 17.04
N ASN A 94 10.75 13.80 16.41
CA ASN A 94 11.79 14.69 16.95
C ASN A 94 11.70 16.05 16.21
N ASP A 95 12.64 16.94 16.46
CA ASP A 95 12.61 18.29 15.89
C ASP A 95 12.63 18.33 14.35
N ASN A 96 13.09 17.27 13.70
CA ASN A 96 13.29 17.21 12.26
C ASN A 96 12.32 16.25 11.54
N PHE A 97 11.71 15.31 12.27
CA PHE A 97 10.87 14.28 11.69
C PHE A 97 9.42 14.41 12.13
N ASP A 98 8.57 14.58 11.16
CA ASP A 98 7.13 14.53 11.31
C ASP A 98 6.62 13.12 10.94
N LEU A 99 5.71 12.58 11.73
CA LEU A 99 4.97 11.36 11.44
C LEU A 99 3.51 11.71 11.18
N ILE A 100 3.03 11.30 10.01
CA ILE A 100 1.62 11.43 9.62
C ILE A 100 1.03 10.04 9.55
N GLN A 101 0.12 9.70 10.44
CA GLN A 101 -0.55 8.41 10.40
C GLN A 101 -1.80 8.52 9.52
N ILE A 102 -1.77 7.82 8.38
CA ILE A 102 -2.86 7.86 7.39
C ILE A 102 -3.94 6.85 7.75
N LEU A 103 -3.54 5.61 7.99
CA LEU A 103 -4.43 4.47 8.18
C LEU A 103 -3.94 3.62 9.34
N GLY A 104 -4.85 3.10 10.16
CA GLY A 104 -4.50 2.17 11.22
C GLY A 104 -5.46 2.18 12.39
N ASN A 105 -5.09 1.46 13.46
CA ASN A 105 -5.83 1.44 14.69
C ASN A 105 -5.75 2.79 15.42
N LYS A 106 -6.80 3.13 16.13
CA LYS A 106 -6.71 4.15 17.17
C LYS A 106 -5.72 3.63 18.22
N PHE A 107 -4.55 4.26 18.30
CA PHE A 107 -3.68 4.02 19.44
C PHE A 107 -4.41 4.40 20.73
N GLU A 108 -4.16 3.67 21.80
CA GLU A 108 -4.70 3.97 23.13
C GLU A 108 -4.27 5.36 23.61
N ASN A 109 -3.15 5.87 23.14
CA ASN A 109 -2.72 7.25 23.32
C ASN A 109 -3.42 8.17 22.32
N LYS A 110 -4.31 9.01 22.82
CA LYS A 110 -5.13 9.97 22.07
C LYS A 110 -4.36 10.97 21.18
N GLU A 111 -3.04 11.04 21.32
CA GLU A 111 -2.19 11.98 20.56
C GLU A 111 -1.95 11.54 19.11
N TYR A 112 -2.16 10.27 18.77
CA TYR A 112 -1.81 9.69 17.47
C TYR A 112 -3.01 9.03 16.78
N ALA A 113 -4.11 9.77 16.62
CA ALA A 113 -5.25 9.23 15.89
C ALA A 113 -4.96 9.18 14.39
N PRO A 114 -5.19 8.04 13.71
CA PRO A 114 -5.06 7.96 12.26
C PRO A 114 -6.15 8.80 11.57
N LEU A 115 -5.86 9.27 10.36
CA LEU A 115 -6.84 9.98 9.53
C LEU A 115 -7.99 9.06 9.11
N ILE A 116 -7.67 7.78 8.87
CA ILE A 116 -8.64 6.72 8.58
C ILE A 116 -8.46 5.62 9.62
N ASN A 117 -9.52 5.33 10.39
CA ASN A 117 -9.48 4.25 11.37
C ASN A 117 -9.71 2.90 10.71
N GLN A 118 -8.81 1.95 10.95
CA GLN A 118 -8.88 0.57 10.47
C GLN A 118 -8.31 -0.36 11.54
N ASP A 119 -9.06 -1.39 11.92
CA ASP A 119 -8.70 -2.28 13.02
C ASP A 119 -7.98 -3.56 12.58
N THR A 120 -7.92 -3.81 11.28
CA THR A 120 -7.31 -5.01 10.69
C THR A 120 -6.50 -4.68 9.45
N GLY A 121 -5.60 -5.58 9.07
CA GLY A 121 -4.80 -5.47 7.85
C GLY A 121 -3.44 -4.80 8.10
N PHE A 122 -3.33 -3.50 7.91
CA PHE A 122 -2.06 -2.80 8.03
C PHE A 122 -2.23 -1.36 8.48
N ASN A 123 -1.18 -0.83 9.11
CA ASN A 123 -1.00 0.59 9.37
C ASN A 123 -0.24 1.22 8.22
N LEU A 124 -0.65 2.41 7.79
CA LEU A 124 0.08 3.25 6.85
C LEU A 124 0.41 4.58 7.52
N SER A 125 1.68 4.88 7.61
CA SER A 125 2.18 6.17 8.05
C SER A 125 3.17 6.75 7.05
N ILE A 126 3.39 8.05 7.15
CA ILE A 126 4.33 8.79 6.32
C ILE A 126 5.31 9.50 7.25
N LEU A 127 6.59 9.24 7.09
CA LEU A 127 7.66 10.05 7.65
C LEU A 127 7.95 11.20 6.69
N LYS A 128 7.95 12.41 7.23
CA LYS A 128 8.29 13.64 6.49
C LYS A 128 9.51 14.27 7.14
N CYS A 129 10.53 14.54 6.35
CA CYS A 129 11.75 15.20 6.78
C CYS A 129 12.56 15.69 5.56
N ASN A 130 13.35 16.75 5.73
CA ASN A 130 14.34 17.16 4.75
C ASN A 130 15.77 16.85 5.20
N LYS A 131 16.04 16.96 6.50
CA LYS A 131 17.38 16.73 7.06
C LYS A 131 17.28 16.25 8.50
N GLY A 132 17.82 15.07 8.76
CA GLY A 132 17.83 14.52 10.11
C GLY A 132 18.14 13.03 10.15
N GLN A 133 18.09 12.49 11.37
CA GLN A 133 18.29 11.09 11.63
C GLN A 133 17.34 10.60 12.73
N ILE A 134 16.80 9.40 12.56
CA ILE A 134 16.13 8.63 13.60
C ILE A 134 16.98 7.39 13.84
N THR A 135 17.24 7.06 15.09
CA THR A 135 18.05 5.90 15.49
C THR A 135 17.25 4.96 16.36
N ASN A 136 17.64 3.69 16.35
CA ASN A 136 17.08 2.65 17.21
C ASN A 136 15.57 2.45 17.07
N LEU A 137 15.02 2.65 15.86
CA LEU A 137 13.65 2.23 15.57
C LEU A 137 13.58 0.70 15.61
N LYS A 138 12.56 0.18 16.27
CA LYS A 138 12.26 -1.25 16.28
C LYS A 138 10.86 -1.48 15.74
N PHE A 139 10.75 -2.41 14.82
CA PHE A 139 9.46 -2.83 14.27
C PHE A 139 9.15 -4.23 14.81
N GLU A 140 8.10 -4.34 15.60
CA GLU A 140 7.63 -5.62 16.16
C GLU A 140 6.84 -6.47 15.15
N LYS A 141 6.49 -5.87 14.04
CA LYS A 141 5.70 -6.47 12.96
C LYS A 141 6.43 -6.32 11.63
N PRO A 142 6.15 -7.20 10.63
CA PRO A 142 6.66 -7.01 9.28
C PRO A 142 6.34 -5.61 8.76
N THR A 143 7.36 -4.92 8.28
CA THR A 143 7.23 -3.53 7.85
C THR A 143 7.87 -3.34 6.49
N ILE A 144 7.25 -2.53 5.65
CA ILE A 144 7.77 -2.11 4.35
C ILE A 144 7.97 -0.60 4.38
N LEU A 145 9.15 -0.15 3.97
CA LEU A 145 9.44 1.25 3.70
C LEU A 145 9.45 1.48 2.20
N PHE A 146 8.76 2.53 1.75
CA PHE A 146 8.71 2.95 0.35
C PHE A 146 9.05 4.44 0.24
N SER A 147 10.15 4.77 -0.46
CA SER A 147 10.54 6.15 -0.71
C SER A 147 9.63 6.78 -1.77
N ARG A 148 8.80 7.77 -1.37
CA ARG A 148 8.05 8.58 -2.34
C ARG A 148 8.96 9.61 -2.99
N THR A 149 9.74 10.31 -2.17
CA THR A 149 10.66 11.36 -2.60
C THR A 149 11.90 11.36 -1.69
N GLY A 150 13.01 11.87 -2.21
CA GLY A 150 14.28 11.96 -1.50
C GLY A 150 15.08 10.66 -1.49
N LYS A 151 16.34 10.78 -1.11
CA LYS A 151 17.27 9.65 -0.93
C LYS A 151 17.44 9.38 0.55
N TRP A 152 16.95 8.23 0.99
CA TRP A 152 16.97 7.82 2.38
C TRP A 152 18.09 6.82 2.62
N GLU A 153 19.01 7.16 3.51
CA GLU A 153 20.01 6.23 4.02
C GLU A 153 19.34 5.36 5.10
N ILE A 154 19.24 4.06 4.85
CA ILE A 154 18.63 3.10 5.77
C ILE A 154 19.72 2.14 6.25
N MET A 155 19.83 1.99 7.57
CA MET A 155 20.67 0.99 8.19
C MET A 155 19.79 0.04 9.01
N ILE A 156 19.86 -1.25 8.70
CA ILE A 156 19.14 -2.34 9.38
C ILE A 156 20.19 -3.24 10.00
N ASP A 157 20.32 -3.20 11.31
CA ASP A 157 21.43 -3.82 12.03
C ASP A 157 22.79 -3.40 11.41
N ASP A 158 23.52 -4.33 10.78
CA ASP A 158 24.81 -4.07 10.11
C ASP A 158 24.67 -3.84 8.60
N PHE A 159 23.45 -3.93 8.05
CA PHE A 159 23.21 -3.72 6.63
C PHE A 159 22.84 -2.27 6.35
N GLN A 160 23.55 -1.65 5.38
CA GLN A 160 23.27 -0.28 4.95
C GLN A 160 22.88 -0.23 3.48
N CYS A 161 21.87 0.55 3.16
CA CYS A 161 21.46 0.83 1.80
C CYS A 161 20.93 2.26 1.64
N ILE A 162 20.78 2.68 0.37
CA ILE A 162 20.13 3.93 0.00
C ILE A 162 18.86 3.59 -0.75
N LEU A 163 17.72 4.10 -0.27
CA LEU A 163 16.47 4.09 -1.02
C LEU A 163 16.36 5.38 -1.84
N ASN A 164 16.40 5.24 -3.16
CA ASN A 164 16.05 6.33 -4.07
C ASN A 164 14.52 6.48 -4.16
N PRO A 165 14.01 7.58 -4.73
CA PRO A 165 12.58 7.70 -5.00
C PRO A 165 12.05 6.50 -5.77
N LYS A 166 10.92 5.94 -5.30
CA LYS A 166 10.23 4.74 -5.80
C LYS A 166 10.86 3.40 -5.36
N ASP A 167 11.98 3.40 -4.64
CA ASP A 167 12.54 2.17 -4.07
C ASP A 167 11.75 1.70 -2.83
N THR A 168 11.78 0.40 -2.60
CA THR A 168 11.11 -0.29 -1.49
C THR A 168 12.07 -1.20 -0.77
N ILE A 169 11.97 -1.28 0.55
CA ILE A 169 12.70 -2.25 1.39
C ILE A 169 11.76 -2.89 2.41
N SER A 170 11.92 -4.19 2.61
CA SER A 170 11.27 -4.90 3.72
C SER A 170 12.17 -4.88 4.94
N ILE A 171 11.60 -4.53 6.09
CA ILE A 171 12.29 -4.51 7.37
C ILE A 171 11.94 -5.78 8.13
N PRO A 172 12.94 -6.61 8.49
CA PRO A 172 12.72 -7.77 9.34
C PRO A 172 12.23 -7.36 10.72
N ILE A 173 11.41 -8.20 11.34
CA ILE A 173 10.92 -7.98 12.71
C ILE A 173 12.10 -7.96 13.69
N ASN A 174 12.00 -7.10 14.72
CA ASN A 174 12.98 -6.93 15.79
C ASN A 174 14.37 -6.42 15.36
N SER A 175 14.58 -6.03 14.10
CA SER A 175 15.80 -5.37 13.66
C SER A 175 15.90 -3.96 14.22
N ASN A 176 17.12 -3.49 14.48
CA ASN A 176 17.38 -2.08 14.77
C ASN A 176 17.49 -1.31 13.44
N VAL A 177 16.68 -0.29 13.30
CA VAL A 177 16.65 0.51 12.07
C VAL A 177 17.06 1.94 12.38
N ASN A 178 18.03 2.44 11.63
CA ASN A 178 18.37 3.86 11.62
C ASN A 178 17.98 4.42 10.24
N ILE A 179 17.36 5.58 10.26
CA ILE A 179 16.90 6.27 9.05
C ILE A 179 17.54 7.65 9.04
N LYS A 180 18.22 8.00 7.95
CA LYS A 180 18.84 9.31 7.78
C LYS A 180 18.48 9.88 6.43
N ILE A 181 18.34 11.20 6.39
CA ILE A 181 18.12 11.98 5.18
C ILE A 181 18.86 13.31 5.25
N ASN A 182 19.33 13.79 4.10
CA ASN A 182 19.99 15.07 3.97
C ASN A 182 19.67 15.67 2.58
N GLU A 183 18.49 16.23 2.46
CA GLU A 183 17.97 16.85 1.24
C GLU A 183 17.67 18.34 1.51
N GLN A 184 17.41 19.10 0.44
CA GLN A 184 17.07 20.52 0.57
C GLN A 184 15.58 20.75 0.80
N GLU A 185 14.75 19.85 0.29
CA GLU A 185 13.30 19.93 0.37
C GLU A 185 12.73 18.81 1.24
N ASP A 186 11.48 18.97 1.68
CA ASP A 186 10.75 17.95 2.40
C ASP A 186 10.60 16.67 1.58
N CYS A 187 10.99 15.56 2.16
CA CYS A 187 10.91 14.23 1.57
C CYS A 187 9.95 13.35 2.34
N TYR A 188 9.42 12.35 1.67
CA TYR A 188 8.35 11.52 2.19
C TYR A 188 8.70 10.03 2.04
N LEU A 189 8.66 9.31 3.16
CA LEU A 189 8.87 7.87 3.25
C LEU A 189 7.60 7.22 3.80
N ASN A 190 6.95 6.39 3.00
CA ASN A 190 5.82 5.60 3.45
C ASN A 190 6.31 4.43 4.30
N CYS A 191 5.65 4.19 5.41
CA CYS A 191 5.88 3.08 6.31
C CYS A 191 4.58 2.27 6.41
N VAL A 192 4.61 1.04 5.96
CA VAL A 192 3.49 0.10 6.00
C VAL A 192 3.84 -1.02 6.95
N THR A 193 3.06 -1.17 8.01
CA THR A 193 3.28 -2.18 9.05
C THR A 193 2.01 -3.01 9.21
N GLN A 194 2.12 -4.32 9.32
CA GLN A 194 1.01 -5.20 9.62
C GLN A 194 0.37 -4.85 10.97
N ILE A 195 -0.96 -4.91 11.08
CA ILE A 195 -1.70 -4.75 12.34
C ILE A 195 -1.64 -6.02 13.17
#